data_c57a13471c5190f90216d4a21575e77e
#
_entry.id   c57a13471c5190f90216d4a21575e77e
#
_cell.length_a   1.000
_cell.length_b   1.000
_cell.length_c   1.000
_cell.angle_alpha   90.00
_cell.angle_beta   90.00
_cell.angle_gamma   90.00
#
_symmetry.space_group_name_H-M   'P 1'
#
loop_
_entity.id
_entity.type
_entity.pdbx_description
1 polymer ?
#
loop_
_entity_poly.entity_id
_entity_poly.type
_entity_poly.pdbx_seq_one_letter_code
_entity_poly.pdbx_strand_id
1 'polypeptide(L)'
;IRDYKERAISKKMCLKALTVMERFHFINNAVCSNRSSGIDLLYAKFSRDLHQESSKPNKHRVIIRICQDLANRIADISDFSANVDSKLYYTKNDDKQKELVKYVLMKKKRKKNRHSIPIATSIEHVYPEMPQIMTLANSNLIQNIGNLVLLEDDINSKIGNKEYNIKKTYFFLV
;
A
#
# COMPACT_ATOMS: atom_id res chain seq x y z
N ILE A 1 -15.15 -13.42 -3.05
CA ILE A 1 -14.24 -14.55 -3.41
C ILE A 1 -15.04 -15.81 -3.76
N ARG A 2 -16.11 -16.15 -3.02
CA ARG A 2 -16.97 -17.32 -3.31
C ARG A 2 -17.47 -17.31 -4.75
N ASP A 3 -18.16 -16.23 -5.17
CA ASP A 3 -18.70 -16.10 -6.53
C ASP A 3 -17.64 -16.21 -7.64
N TYR A 4 -16.40 -15.82 -7.34
CA TYR A 4 -15.27 -16.02 -8.25
C TYR A 4 -14.86 -17.49 -8.33
N LYS A 5 -14.76 -18.20 -7.19
CA LYS A 5 -14.46 -19.63 -7.15
C LYS A 5 -15.51 -20.46 -7.87
N GLU A 6 -16.77 -20.09 -7.72
CA GLU A 6 -17.94 -20.70 -8.39
C GLU A 6 -18.09 -20.23 -9.87
N ARG A 7 -17.14 -19.44 -10.41
CA ARG A 7 -17.15 -18.88 -11.76
C ARG A 7 -18.39 -18.01 -12.08
N ALA A 8 -19.08 -17.55 -11.06
CA ALA A 8 -20.24 -16.67 -11.18
C ALA A 8 -19.87 -15.22 -11.56
N ILE A 9 -18.62 -14.81 -11.25
CA ILE A 9 -18.03 -13.54 -11.72
C ILE A 9 -16.66 -13.80 -12.37
N SER A 10 -16.24 -12.88 -13.25
CA SER A 10 -14.94 -12.98 -13.90
C SER A 10 -13.79 -12.56 -12.95
N LYS A 11 -12.57 -13.06 -13.21
CA LYS A 11 -11.36 -12.63 -12.52
C LYS A 11 -11.17 -11.11 -12.55
N LYS A 12 -11.45 -10.48 -13.71
CA LYS A 12 -11.37 -9.03 -13.89
C LYS A 12 -12.28 -8.28 -12.93
N MET A 13 -13.53 -8.73 -12.76
CA MET A 13 -14.50 -8.09 -11.86
C MET A 13 -14.16 -8.31 -10.40
N CYS A 14 -13.71 -9.51 -10.04
CA CYS A 14 -13.22 -9.80 -8.69
C CYS A 14 -12.04 -8.90 -8.32
N LEU A 15 -11.03 -8.81 -9.18
CA LEU A 15 -9.88 -7.95 -8.96
C LEU A 15 -10.24 -6.48 -8.89
N LYS A 16 -11.20 -6.00 -9.72
CA LYS A 16 -11.70 -4.63 -9.66
C LYS A 16 -12.27 -4.31 -8.26
N ALA A 17 -13.16 -5.17 -7.75
CA ALA A 17 -13.74 -4.98 -6.42
C ALA A 17 -12.67 -4.94 -5.33
N LEU A 18 -11.75 -5.93 -5.31
CA LEU A 18 -10.68 -6.01 -4.32
C LEU A 18 -9.75 -4.80 -4.37
N THR A 19 -9.39 -4.33 -5.57
CA THR A 19 -8.52 -3.14 -5.73
C THR A 19 -9.19 -1.88 -5.20
N VAL A 20 -10.49 -1.70 -5.44
CA VAL A 20 -11.22 -0.52 -4.93
C VAL A 20 -11.38 -0.58 -3.41
N MET A 21 -11.69 -1.75 -2.85
CA MET A 21 -11.75 -1.96 -1.40
C MET A 21 -10.39 -1.69 -0.73
N GLU A 22 -9.30 -2.24 -1.28
CA GLU A 22 -7.95 -2.01 -0.80
C GLU A 22 -7.59 -0.51 -0.83
N ARG A 23 -7.86 0.17 -1.95
CA ARG A 23 -7.60 1.60 -2.08
C ARG A 23 -8.40 2.43 -1.06
N PHE A 24 -9.68 2.09 -0.87
CA PHE A 24 -10.53 2.76 0.10
C PHE A 24 -9.94 2.65 1.51
N HIS A 25 -9.62 1.43 1.96
CA HIS A 25 -9.07 1.21 3.30
C HIS A 25 -7.67 1.81 3.47
N PHE A 26 -6.84 1.77 2.44
CA PHE A 26 -5.53 2.43 2.49
C PHE A 26 -5.67 3.94 2.68
N ILE A 27 -6.48 4.62 1.86
CA ILE A 27 -6.62 6.07 1.94
C ILE A 27 -7.37 6.48 3.21
N ASN A 28 -8.57 5.95 3.44
CA ASN A 28 -9.43 6.40 4.53
C ASN A 28 -8.92 5.97 5.91
N ASN A 29 -8.55 4.69 6.06
CA ASN A 29 -8.24 4.15 7.38
C ASN A 29 -6.75 4.25 7.71
N ALA A 30 -5.88 3.79 6.80
CA ALA A 30 -4.46 3.72 7.11
C ALA A 30 -3.78 5.09 7.04
N VAL A 31 -4.12 5.95 6.07
CA VAL A 31 -3.51 7.28 5.93
C VAL A 31 -4.33 8.35 6.65
N CYS A 32 -5.61 8.52 6.31
CA CYS A 32 -6.42 9.61 6.87
C CYS A 32 -6.98 9.29 8.27
N SER A 33 -6.83 8.06 8.78
CA SER A 33 -7.34 7.64 10.10
C SER A 33 -8.85 7.85 10.29
N ASN A 34 -9.60 7.90 9.18
CA ASN A 34 -11.05 8.06 9.20
C ASN A 34 -11.73 6.80 9.76
N ARG A 35 -12.81 6.99 10.52
CA ARG A 35 -13.61 5.89 11.03
C ARG A 35 -14.35 5.16 9.91
N SER A 36 -14.41 3.85 9.98
CA SER A 36 -15.13 3.00 9.03
C SER A 36 -16.62 2.85 9.35
N SER A 37 -17.27 3.89 9.91
CA SER A 37 -18.69 3.81 10.28
C SER A 37 -19.57 3.38 9.10
N GLY A 38 -20.34 2.29 9.29
CA GLY A 38 -21.27 1.77 8.30
C GLY A 38 -20.64 1.04 7.10
N ILE A 39 -19.32 0.85 7.07
CA ILE A 39 -18.65 0.08 6.01
C ILE A 39 -18.95 -1.41 6.13
N ASP A 40 -19.04 -1.92 7.34
CA ASP A 40 -19.48 -3.28 7.65
C ASP A 40 -20.89 -3.56 7.11
N LEU A 41 -21.82 -2.64 7.34
CA LEU A 41 -23.20 -2.72 6.79
C LEU A 41 -23.20 -2.65 5.25
N LEU A 42 -22.36 -1.77 4.67
CA LEU A 42 -22.22 -1.68 3.22
C LEU A 42 -21.68 -2.99 2.63
N TYR A 43 -20.68 -3.59 3.23
CA TYR A 43 -20.14 -4.88 2.78
C TYR A 43 -21.13 -6.03 2.99
N ALA A 44 -21.86 -6.04 4.11
CA ALA A 44 -22.91 -7.03 4.34
C ALA A 44 -24.03 -6.93 3.30
N LYS A 45 -24.50 -5.72 3.00
CA LYS A 45 -25.47 -5.47 1.93
C LYS A 45 -24.94 -5.93 0.57
N PHE A 46 -23.73 -5.49 0.21
CA PHE A 46 -23.07 -5.91 -1.04
C PHE A 46 -22.98 -7.42 -1.19
N SER A 47 -22.60 -8.11 -0.11
CA SER A 47 -22.48 -9.57 -0.11
C SER A 47 -23.83 -10.25 -0.33
N ARG A 48 -24.89 -9.77 0.31
CA ARG A 48 -26.27 -10.27 0.10
C ARG A 48 -26.75 -10.01 -1.33
N ASP A 49 -26.65 -8.76 -1.80
CA ASP A 49 -27.07 -8.38 -3.15
C ASP A 49 -26.36 -9.23 -4.20
N LEU A 50 -25.02 -9.44 -4.04
CA LEU A 50 -24.24 -10.26 -4.96
C LEU A 50 -24.68 -11.73 -4.95
N HIS A 51 -25.03 -12.26 -3.77
CA HIS A 51 -25.46 -13.65 -3.62
C HIS A 51 -26.86 -13.88 -4.22
N GLN A 52 -27.77 -12.92 -4.08
CA GLN A 52 -29.14 -13.01 -4.58
C GLN A 52 -29.23 -12.95 -6.11
N GLU A 53 -28.27 -12.33 -6.77
CA GLU A 53 -28.27 -12.23 -8.22
C GLU A 53 -27.87 -13.56 -8.87
N SER A 54 -28.70 -14.02 -9.80
CA SER A 54 -28.47 -15.29 -10.54
C SER A 54 -27.64 -15.11 -11.81
N SER A 55 -27.74 -13.94 -12.46
CA SER A 55 -27.06 -13.70 -13.74
C SER A 55 -25.70 -12.99 -13.58
N LYS A 56 -24.72 -13.35 -14.41
CA LYS A 56 -23.42 -12.67 -14.45
C LYS A 56 -23.52 -11.17 -14.72
N PRO A 57 -24.33 -10.67 -15.68
CA PRO A 57 -24.48 -9.25 -15.91
C PRO A 57 -24.97 -8.49 -14.67
N ASN A 58 -25.94 -9.04 -13.94
CA ASN A 58 -26.46 -8.41 -12.73
C ASN A 58 -25.41 -8.42 -11.60
N LYS A 59 -24.71 -9.53 -11.39
CA LYS A 59 -23.56 -9.59 -10.45
C LYS A 59 -22.52 -8.52 -10.79
N HIS A 60 -22.23 -8.28 -12.06
CA HIS A 60 -21.30 -7.22 -12.47
C HIS A 60 -21.84 -5.82 -12.12
N ARG A 61 -23.15 -5.57 -12.26
CA ARG A 61 -23.78 -4.29 -11.84
C ARG A 61 -23.65 -4.07 -10.33
N VAL A 62 -23.85 -5.12 -9.53
CA VAL A 62 -23.65 -5.05 -8.07
C VAL A 62 -22.21 -4.67 -7.74
N ILE A 63 -21.22 -5.28 -8.40
CA ILE A 63 -19.80 -4.94 -8.20
C ILE A 63 -19.48 -3.49 -8.61
N ILE A 64 -20.06 -3.01 -9.71
CA ILE A 64 -19.87 -1.62 -10.14
C ILE A 64 -20.45 -0.67 -9.08
N ARG A 65 -21.64 -0.96 -8.54
CA ARG A 65 -22.29 -0.16 -7.50
C ARG A 65 -21.43 -0.05 -6.25
N ILE A 66 -20.92 -1.14 -5.69
CA ILE A 66 -20.05 -1.07 -4.51
C ILE A 66 -18.76 -0.28 -4.78
N CYS A 67 -18.19 -0.40 -5.99
CA CYS A 67 -17.03 0.40 -6.36
C CYS A 67 -17.34 1.90 -6.38
N GLN A 68 -18.52 2.30 -6.86
CA GLN A 68 -18.98 3.68 -6.86
C GLN A 68 -19.27 4.18 -5.44
N ASP A 69 -19.94 3.38 -4.62
CA ASP A 69 -20.27 3.71 -3.23
C ASP A 69 -18.99 3.94 -2.39
N LEU A 70 -17.96 3.13 -2.59
CA LEU A 70 -16.67 3.31 -1.94
C LEU A 70 -15.92 4.53 -2.49
N ALA A 71 -15.94 4.75 -3.81
CA ALA A 71 -15.30 5.91 -4.42
C ALA A 71 -15.91 7.24 -3.93
N ASN A 72 -17.22 7.29 -3.72
CA ASN A 72 -17.93 8.46 -3.20
C ASN A 72 -17.65 8.73 -1.70
N ARG A 73 -17.08 7.76 -0.99
CA ARG A 73 -16.74 7.86 0.44
C ARG A 73 -15.24 8.03 0.70
N ILE A 74 -14.42 8.03 -0.35
CA ILE A 74 -12.98 8.16 -0.20
C ILE A 74 -12.62 9.59 0.23
N ALA A 75 -11.68 9.73 1.15
CA ALA A 75 -11.15 11.03 1.54
C ALA A 75 -10.57 11.77 0.33
N ASP A 76 -10.70 13.07 0.32
CA ASP A 76 -10.19 13.89 -0.78
C ASP A 76 -8.66 13.96 -0.80
N ILE A 77 -8.12 14.55 -1.87
CA ILE A 77 -6.68 14.65 -2.07
C ILE A 77 -6.00 15.56 -1.05
N SER A 78 -6.71 16.56 -0.53
CA SER A 78 -6.17 17.50 0.47
C SER A 78 -5.99 16.81 1.81
N ASP A 79 -7.00 16.04 2.26
CA ASP A 79 -6.92 15.23 3.47
C ASP A 79 -5.81 14.19 3.38
N PHE A 80 -5.72 13.50 2.23
CA PHE A 80 -4.66 12.53 2.00
C PHE A 80 -3.28 13.19 2.08
N SER A 81 -3.07 14.32 1.40
CA SER A 81 -1.79 15.03 1.38
C SER A 81 -1.38 15.55 2.75
N ALA A 82 -2.34 16.05 3.55
CA ALA A 82 -2.07 16.54 4.90
C ALA A 82 -1.62 15.43 5.87
N ASN A 83 -2.06 14.19 5.63
CA ASN A 83 -1.78 13.07 6.53
C ASN A 83 -0.61 12.18 6.06
N VAL A 84 -0.25 12.20 4.78
CA VAL A 84 0.69 11.24 4.20
C VAL A 84 2.06 11.26 4.88
N ASP A 85 2.60 12.43 5.15
CA ASP A 85 3.95 12.57 5.75
C ASP A 85 3.98 12.10 7.21
N SER A 86 2.91 12.34 7.96
CA SER A 86 2.80 11.89 9.35
C SER A 86 2.50 10.39 9.49
N LYS A 87 2.03 9.74 8.42
CA LYS A 87 1.67 8.32 8.41
C LYS A 87 2.66 7.43 7.67
N LEU A 88 3.39 7.97 6.70
CA LEU A 88 4.33 7.20 5.89
C LEU A 88 5.78 7.54 6.25
N TYR A 89 6.12 7.36 7.52
CA TYR A 89 7.49 7.44 8.03
C TYR A 89 7.91 6.10 8.64
N TYR A 90 9.20 5.79 8.58
CA TYR A 90 9.75 4.58 9.17
C TYR A 90 10.04 4.76 10.65
N THR A 91 9.69 3.78 11.45
CA THR A 91 10.11 3.67 12.85
C THR A 91 10.34 2.21 13.23
N LYS A 92 11.34 1.97 14.07
CA LYS A 92 11.62 0.62 14.61
C LYS A 92 10.68 0.26 15.75
N ASN A 93 10.02 1.25 16.35
CA ASN A 93 9.24 1.11 17.59
C ASN A 93 7.74 0.86 17.33
N ASP A 94 7.28 0.91 16.07
CA ASP A 94 5.88 0.67 15.71
C ASP A 94 5.80 -0.28 14.52
N ASP A 95 5.47 -1.53 14.79
CA ASP A 95 5.36 -2.58 13.76
C ASP A 95 4.24 -2.28 12.75
N LYS A 96 3.14 -1.65 13.17
CA LYS A 96 2.05 -1.29 12.25
C LYS A 96 2.51 -0.24 11.25
N GLN A 97 3.25 0.75 11.72
CA GLN A 97 3.81 1.80 10.87
C GLN A 97 4.84 1.23 9.90
N LYS A 98 5.71 0.36 10.37
CA LYS A 98 6.70 -0.36 9.55
C LYS A 98 6.03 -1.18 8.45
N GLU A 99 4.99 -1.95 8.78
CA GLU A 99 4.26 -2.73 7.80
C GLU A 99 3.51 -1.85 6.78
N LEU A 100 2.97 -0.70 7.19
CA LEU A 100 2.35 0.25 6.29
C LEU A 100 3.35 0.82 5.27
N VAL A 101 4.52 1.23 5.73
CA VAL A 101 5.62 1.70 4.86
C VAL A 101 6.05 0.60 3.90
N LYS A 102 6.29 -0.62 4.40
CA LYS A 102 6.64 -1.79 3.59
C LYS A 102 5.59 -2.08 2.52
N TYR A 103 4.31 -2.04 2.88
CA TYR A 103 3.21 -2.20 1.93
C TYR A 103 3.28 -1.19 0.78
N VAL A 104 3.49 0.10 1.07
CA VAL A 104 3.58 1.15 0.03
C VAL A 104 4.79 0.92 -0.88
N LEU A 105 5.95 0.62 -0.30
CA LEU A 105 7.17 0.35 -1.06
C LEU A 105 7.02 -0.90 -1.96
N MET A 106 6.38 -1.96 -1.46
CA MET A 106 6.04 -3.16 -2.25
C MET A 106 5.10 -2.83 -3.41
N LYS A 107 4.09 -2.02 -3.19
CA LYS A 107 3.18 -1.57 -4.26
C LYS A 107 3.92 -0.79 -5.35
N LYS A 108 4.81 0.12 -4.94
CA LYS A 108 5.66 0.89 -5.86
C LYS A 108 6.58 -0.03 -6.69
N LYS A 109 7.25 -0.99 -6.04
CA LYS A 109 8.13 -1.96 -6.70
C LYS A 109 7.37 -2.84 -7.69
N ARG A 110 6.20 -3.39 -7.32
CA ARG A 110 5.33 -4.18 -8.23
C ARG A 110 4.87 -3.42 -9.45
N LYS A 111 4.62 -2.10 -9.32
CA LYS A 111 4.21 -1.26 -10.45
C LYS A 111 5.35 -1.04 -11.45
N LYS A 112 6.59 -0.96 -10.97
CA LYS A 112 7.80 -0.81 -11.81
C LYS A 112 8.23 -2.14 -12.42
N ASN A 113 8.34 -3.18 -11.60
CA ASN A 113 8.82 -4.49 -12.00
C ASN A 113 7.66 -5.47 -12.09
N ARG A 114 7.38 -5.99 -13.28
CA ARG A 114 6.36 -7.03 -13.51
C ARG A 114 6.75 -8.41 -12.92
N HIS A 115 7.96 -8.53 -12.38
CA HIS A 115 8.48 -9.76 -11.77
C HIS A 115 8.07 -9.88 -10.30
N SER A 116 8.11 -11.08 -9.77
CA SER A 116 7.82 -11.36 -8.35
C SER A 116 8.80 -10.62 -7.44
N ILE A 117 8.27 -10.02 -6.38
CA ILE A 117 9.12 -9.44 -5.34
C ILE A 117 9.69 -10.61 -4.53
N PRO A 118 11.01 -10.65 -4.25
CA PRO A 118 11.59 -11.62 -3.36
C PRO A 118 10.87 -11.66 -2.00
N ILE A 119 10.77 -12.84 -1.40
CA ILE A 119 10.06 -13.04 -0.13
C ILE A 119 10.81 -12.35 1.02
N ALA A 120 12.14 -12.44 1.02
CA ALA A 120 13.02 -11.85 2.02
C ALA A 120 13.42 -10.44 1.56
N THR A 121 12.76 -9.42 2.10
CA THR A 121 13.03 -8.00 1.80
C THR A 121 12.94 -7.16 3.05
N SER A 122 13.83 -6.18 3.16
CA SER A 122 13.90 -5.20 4.23
C SER A 122 13.86 -3.77 3.71
N ILE A 123 13.48 -2.85 4.59
CA ILE A 123 13.47 -1.42 4.31
C ILE A 123 14.87 -0.88 4.55
N GLU A 124 15.39 -0.14 3.57
CA GLU A 124 16.70 0.49 3.61
C GLU A 124 16.58 2.01 3.41
N HIS A 125 17.39 2.77 4.15
CA HIS A 125 17.48 4.23 4.01
C HIS A 125 18.45 4.58 2.87
N VAL A 126 17.99 5.33 1.88
CA VAL A 126 18.81 5.83 0.77
C VAL A 126 19.91 6.73 1.32
N TYR A 127 19.53 7.77 2.07
CA TYR A 127 20.46 8.52 2.92
C TYR A 127 20.54 7.81 4.27
N PRO A 128 21.73 7.48 4.77
CA PRO A 128 21.90 6.63 5.96
C PRO A 128 21.23 7.20 7.21
N GLU A 129 20.75 6.31 8.08
CA GLU A 129 20.15 6.69 9.36
C GLU A 129 21.16 7.36 10.30
N MET A 130 22.42 6.93 10.26
CA MET A 130 23.54 7.49 11.02
C MET A 130 24.68 7.84 10.06
N PRO A 131 24.61 8.98 9.36
CA PRO A 131 25.68 9.39 8.45
C PRO A 131 26.93 9.77 9.23
N GLN A 132 28.12 9.51 8.64
CA GLN A 132 29.39 9.95 9.23
C GLN A 132 29.50 11.48 9.24
N ILE A 133 28.92 12.13 8.24
CA ILE A 133 28.82 13.59 8.13
C ILE A 133 27.35 13.96 8.03
N MET A 134 26.82 14.63 9.04
CA MET A 134 25.45 15.13 9.02
C MET A 134 25.32 16.34 8.07
N THR A 135 24.79 16.08 6.88
CA THR A 135 24.53 17.12 5.87
C THR A 135 23.04 17.46 5.71
N LEU A 136 22.13 16.63 6.24
CA LEU A 136 20.69 16.90 6.23
C LEU A 136 20.28 17.73 7.44
N ALA A 137 19.77 18.93 7.18
CA ALA A 137 19.30 19.86 8.21
C ALA A 137 18.09 19.36 9.00
N ASN A 138 17.32 18.34 8.49
CA ASN A 138 16.10 17.83 9.10
C ASN A 138 16.19 16.31 9.29
N SER A 139 16.35 15.86 10.53
CA SER A 139 16.31 14.45 10.91
C SER A 139 14.99 13.75 10.52
N ASN A 140 13.87 14.49 10.45
CA ASN A 140 12.57 13.97 10.04
C ASN A 140 12.55 13.46 8.59
N LEU A 141 13.40 13.98 7.71
CA LEU A 141 13.47 13.53 6.31
C LEU A 141 14.14 12.14 6.19
N ILE A 142 14.98 11.77 7.14
CA ILE A 142 15.65 10.45 7.14
C ILE A 142 14.63 9.32 7.19
N GLN A 143 13.60 9.48 8.02
CA GLN A 143 12.56 8.48 8.25
C GLN A 143 11.40 8.57 7.26
N ASN A 144 11.34 9.63 6.43
CA ASN A 144 10.27 9.83 5.46
C ASN A 144 10.34 8.76 4.35
N ILE A 145 9.18 8.33 3.88
CA ILE A 145 9.06 7.30 2.82
C ILE A 145 9.83 7.66 1.54
N GLY A 146 10.04 8.95 1.29
CA GLY A 146 10.85 9.44 0.15
C GLY A 146 12.31 9.02 0.22
N ASN A 147 12.84 8.78 1.42
CA ASN A 147 14.20 8.31 1.67
C ASN A 147 14.30 6.77 1.80
N LEU A 148 13.21 6.03 1.58
CA LEU A 148 13.16 4.60 1.83
C LEU A 148 13.04 3.78 0.55
N VAL A 149 13.70 2.65 0.52
CA VAL A 149 13.61 1.66 -0.56
C VAL A 149 13.47 0.25 0.02
N LEU A 150 12.88 -0.65 -0.77
CA LEU A 150 12.77 -2.06 -0.42
C LEU A 150 13.87 -2.82 -1.15
N LEU A 151 14.78 -3.41 -0.41
CA LEU A 151 15.88 -4.24 -0.92
C LEU A 151 15.73 -5.69 -0.48
N GLU A 152 16.40 -6.58 -1.20
CA GLU A 152 16.61 -7.95 -0.76
C GLU A 152 17.53 -7.94 0.48
N ASP A 153 17.27 -8.84 1.43
CA ASP A 153 17.98 -8.86 2.70
C ASP A 153 19.49 -9.03 2.52
N ASP A 154 19.92 -9.83 1.54
CA ASP A 154 21.33 -10.03 1.22
C ASP A 154 22.02 -8.74 0.72
N ILE A 155 21.31 -7.95 -0.10
CA ILE A 155 21.81 -6.67 -0.59
C ILE A 155 21.84 -5.68 0.55
N ASN A 156 20.77 -5.62 1.35
CA ASN A 156 20.69 -4.71 2.48
C ASN A 156 21.79 -4.96 3.52
N SER A 157 22.08 -6.22 3.82
CA SER A 157 23.16 -6.62 4.73
C SER A 157 24.55 -6.17 4.23
N LYS A 158 24.79 -6.22 2.92
CA LYS A 158 26.06 -5.76 2.30
C LYS A 158 26.20 -4.23 2.30
N ILE A 159 25.09 -3.52 2.14
CA ILE A 159 25.05 -2.06 2.11
C ILE A 159 25.25 -1.49 3.51
N GLY A 160 24.48 -1.98 4.49
CA GLY A 160 24.52 -1.48 5.86
C GLY A 160 24.37 0.05 5.94
N ASN A 161 25.00 0.66 6.93
CA ASN A 161 24.93 2.12 7.16
C ASN A 161 25.98 2.92 6.35
N LYS A 162 26.34 2.46 5.14
CA LYS A 162 27.30 3.14 4.28
C LYS A 162 26.76 4.47 3.76
N GLU A 163 27.67 5.37 3.40
CA GLU A 163 27.32 6.66 2.79
C GLU A 163 26.60 6.51 1.45
N TYR A 164 25.77 7.48 1.08
CA TYR A 164 24.93 7.47 -0.12
C TYR A 164 25.73 7.15 -1.40
N ASN A 165 26.91 7.74 -1.57
CA ASN A 165 27.74 7.51 -2.77
C ASN A 165 28.12 6.04 -2.96
N ILE A 166 28.29 5.30 -1.87
CA ILE A 166 28.57 3.86 -1.89
C ILE A 166 27.27 3.09 -2.13
N LYS A 167 26.18 3.44 -1.43
CA LYS A 167 24.85 2.81 -1.59
C LYS A 167 24.33 2.93 -3.02
N LYS A 168 24.55 4.05 -3.68
CA LYS A 168 24.12 4.35 -5.05
C LYS A 168 24.51 3.25 -6.03
N THR A 169 25.71 2.66 -5.91
CA THR A 169 26.16 1.60 -6.82
C THR A 169 25.32 0.32 -6.72
N TYR A 170 24.76 0.04 -5.54
CA TYR A 170 23.89 -1.11 -5.32
C TYR A 170 22.44 -0.86 -5.79
N PHE A 171 21.95 0.38 -5.69
CA PHE A 171 20.58 0.72 -6.11
C PHE A 171 20.34 0.61 -7.62
N PHE A 172 21.39 0.71 -8.44
CA PHE A 172 21.31 0.50 -9.89
C PHE A 172 21.27 -0.98 -10.29
N LEU A 173 21.54 -1.90 -9.35
CA LEU A 173 21.50 -3.34 -9.60
C LEU A 173 20.12 -3.96 -9.32
N VAL A 174 19.13 -3.18 -8.85
CA VAL A 174 17.80 -3.58 -8.42
C VAL A 174 16.72 -2.82 -9.21
#